data_4dff850d980af8dd3c8c3bdd2b418ec1
#
_entry.id   4dff850d980af8dd3c8c3bdd2b418ec1
#
_cell.length_a   1.000
_cell.length_b   1.000
_cell.length_c   1.000
_cell.angle_alpha   90.00
_cell.angle_beta   90.00
_cell.angle_gamma   90.00
#
_symmetry.space_group_name_H-M   'P 1'
#
loop_
_entity.id
_entity.type
_entity.pdbx_description
1 polymer ?
#
loop_
_entity_poly.entity_id
_entity_poly.type
_entity_poly.pdbx_seq_one_letter_code
_entity_poly.pdbx_strand_id
1 'polypeptide(L)'
;MNSVALAEMLRYDWGVESFASINIRSLVYNNIRNLTVLWFPMKTNISGCCLKTKDDKVIFINTNHTIGRQNFTLAHELYHLLYEDIEDFIVCGVNNNSQSEINADNFASTLLMSDSALYWFKNKNQIEDWTLEDVIRCEQQYQVSRSTMLLRLKKLNWINQNQFDEYGSDIIREAERLGYDTSLYKASPENQKYSSIDELICLTEKVYEDKKITGGKRREILLRSFRNDIIHNSDGVNDLE
;
A
#
# COMPACT_ATOMS: atom_id res chain seq x y z
N MET A 1 -0.33 0.64 -23.44
CA MET A 1 -1.49 -0.12 -22.88
C MET A 1 -2.16 0.77 -21.85
N ASN A 2 -3.49 0.68 -21.67
CA ASN A 2 -4.21 1.49 -20.67
C ASN A 2 -3.81 1.01 -19.24
N SER A 3 -3.50 1.93 -18.34
CA SER A 3 -3.08 1.64 -16.95
C SER A 3 -4.11 0.83 -16.15
N VAL A 4 -5.41 1.02 -16.42
CA VAL A 4 -6.49 0.20 -15.84
C VAL A 4 -6.34 -1.26 -16.27
N ALA A 5 -6.16 -1.52 -17.57
CA ALA A 5 -5.98 -2.88 -18.08
C ALA A 5 -4.70 -3.55 -17.52
N LEU A 6 -3.62 -2.77 -17.34
CA LEU A 6 -2.40 -3.28 -16.70
C LEU A 6 -2.65 -3.72 -15.25
N ALA A 7 -3.43 -2.94 -14.49
CA ALA A 7 -3.78 -3.30 -13.12
C ALA A 7 -4.64 -4.57 -13.05
N GLU A 8 -5.61 -4.72 -13.95
CA GLU A 8 -6.46 -5.92 -14.03
C GLU A 8 -5.65 -7.16 -14.43
N MET A 9 -4.74 -7.02 -15.40
CA MET A 9 -3.81 -8.10 -15.78
C MET A 9 -2.93 -8.51 -14.61
N LEU A 10 -2.37 -7.53 -13.86
CA LEU A 10 -1.53 -7.83 -12.71
C LEU A 10 -2.31 -8.55 -11.60
N ARG A 11 -3.57 -8.17 -11.35
CA ARG A 11 -4.45 -8.90 -10.43
C ARG A 11 -4.64 -10.35 -10.86
N TYR A 12 -4.90 -10.56 -12.15
CA TYR A 12 -5.05 -11.90 -12.72
C TYR A 12 -3.77 -12.73 -12.58
N ASP A 13 -2.62 -12.17 -12.94
CA ASP A 13 -1.31 -12.84 -12.85
C ASP A 13 -0.96 -13.21 -11.40
N TRP A 14 -1.41 -12.41 -10.43
CA TRP A 14 -1.23 -12.67 -9.01
C TRP A 14 -2.31 -13.60 -8.40
N GLY A 15 -3.21 -14.13 -9.21
CA GLY A 15 -4.28 -15.03 -8.76
C GLY A 15 -5.34 -14.34 -7.90
N VAL A 16 -5.51 -13.02 -8.06
CA VAL A 16 -6.48 -12.24 -7.29
C VAL A 16 -7.81 -12.21 -8.02
N GLU A 17 -8.87 -12.66 -7.36
CA GLU A 17 -10.22 -12.56 -7.90
C GLU A 17 -10.63 -11.11 -8.14
N SER A 18 -11.45 -10.87 -9.18
CA SER A 18 -11.81 -9.52 -9.63
C SER A 18 -12.45 -8.65 -8.56
N PHE A 19 -13.17 -9.26 -7.61
CA PHE A 19 -13.88 -8.55 -6.53
C PHE A 19 -13.18 -8.64 -5.17
N ALA A 20 -12.07 -9.37 -5.06
CA ALA A 20 -11.36 -9.52 -3.79
C ALA A 20 -10.65 -8.22 -3.36
N SER A 21 -10.68 -7.96 -2.06
CA SER A 21 -9.74 -7.02 -1.43
C SER A 21 -8.34 -7.63 -1.38
N ILE A 22 -7.31 -6.80 -1.38
CA ILE A 22 -5.94 -7.27 -1.39
C ILE A 22 -5.14 -6.72 -0.21
N ASN A 23 -4.26 -7.55 0.33
CA ASN A 23 -3.14 -7.07 1.13
C ASN A 23 -1.97 -6.78 0.18
N ILE A 24 -1.86 -5.52 -0.24
CA ILE A 24 -0.87 -5.11 -1.24
C ILE A 24 0.57 -5.42 -0.81
N ARG A 25 0.89 -5.28 0.49
CA ARG A 25 2.24 -5.56 1.02
C ARG A 25 2.62 -7.02 0.83
N SER A 26 1.72 -7.94 1.20
CA SER A 26 1.96 -9.38 1.04
C SER A 26 2.03 -9.79 -0.43
N LEU A 27 1.15 -9.25 -1.28
CA LEU A 27 1.16 -9.58 -2.71
C LEU A 27 2.45 -9.12 -3.39
N VAL A 28 2.91 -7.93 -3.10
CA VAL A 28 4.17 -7.38 -3.62
C VAL A 28 5.35 -8.27 -3.25
N TYR A 29 5.46 -8.64 -1.97
CA TYR A 29 6.52 -9.53 -1.48
C TYR A 29 6.52 -10.90 -2.15
N ASN A 30 5.33 -11.49 -2.32
CA ASN A 30 5.21 -12.83 -2.86
C ASN A 30 5.43 -12.92 -4.38
N ASN A 31 5.18 -11.84 -5.12
CA ASN A 31 5.12 -11.88 -6.57
C ASN A 31 6.24 -11.11 -7.29
N ILE A 32 6.95 -10.21 -6.61
CA ILE A 32 8.00 -9.40 -7.25
C ILE A 32 9.36 -9.75 -6.66
N ARG A 33 10.25 -10.28 -7.49
CA ARG A 33 11.62 -10.63 -7.10
C ARG A 33 12.55 -9.42 -7.14
N ASN A 34 13.58 -9.44 -6.30
CA ASN A 34 14.59 -8.40 -6.18
C ASN A 34 13.96 -7.02 -5.90
N LEU A 35 12.88 -7.00 -5.12
CA LEU A 35 12.23 -5.78 -4.68
C LEU A 35 12.43 -5.58 -3.19
N THR A 36 12.95 -4.42 -2.81
CA THR A 36 12.99 -3.92 -1.45
C THR A 36 11.99 -2.79 -1.29
N VAL A 37 11.09 -2.88 -0.33
CA VAL A 37 10.19 -1.78 0.05
C VAL A 37 10.57 -1.30 1.44
N LEU A 38 10.83 -0.02 1.57
CA LEU A 38 11.25 0.65 2.81
C LEU A 38 10.18 1.65 3.25
N TRP A 39 9.70 1.50 4.47
CA TRP A 39 8.81 2.44 5.14
C TRP A 39 9.61 3.26 6.14
N PHE A 40 9.58 4.59 5.99
CA PHE A 40 10.21 5.52 6.95
C PHE A 40 9.59 6.92 6.84
N PRO A 41 9.72 7.77 7.87
CA PRO A 41 9.16 9.11 7.85
C PRO A 41 9.91 10.01 6.85
N MET A 42 9.17 10.63 5.94
CA MET A 42 9.68 11.60 4.97
C MET A 42 8.99 12.95 5.15
N LYS A 43 9.43 13.97 4.42
CA LYS A 43 8.73 15.27 4.36
C LYS A 43 7.28 15.07 3.86
N THR A 44 6.35 15.88 4.35
CA THR A 44 4.91 15.71 4.10
C THR A 44 4.48 15.86 2.64
N ASN A 45 5.28 16.53 1.81
CA ASN A 45 5.02 16.71 0.38
C ASN A 45 5.51 15.52 -0.49
N ILE A 46 6.18 14.53 0.10
CA ILE A 46 6.64 13.33 -0.60
C ILE A 46 5.79 12.16 -0.10
N SER A 47 5.11 11.46 -1.01
CA SER A 47 4.32 10.27 -0.68
C SER A 47 5.15 9.01 -0.75
N GLY A 48 5.94 8.87 -1.80
CA GLY A 48 6.83 7.77 -2.05
C GLY A 48 7.83 8.12 -3.13
N CYS A 49 8.68 7.18 -3.43
CA CYS A 49 9.56 7.22 -4.59
C CYS A 49 10.04 5.82 -4.92
N CYS A 50 10.44 5.59 -6.17
CA CYS A 50 11.02 4.34 -6.58
C CYS A 50 12.34 4.52 -7.33
N LEU A 51 13.14 3.47 -7.28
CA LEU A 51 14.42 3.35 -7.97
C LEU A 51 14.49 1.98 -8.63
N LYS A 52 14.92 1.92 -9.86
CA LYS A 52 15.18 0.69 -10.59
C LYS A 52 16.60 0.70 -11.09
N THR A 53 17.33 -0.35 -10.80
CA THR A 53 18.63 -0.62 -11.39
C THR A 53 18.52 -1.87 -12.28
N LYS A 54 19.63 -2.31 -12.86
CA LYS A 54 19.65 -3.53 -13.67
C LYS A 54 19.23 -4.77 -12.86
N ASP A 55 19.64 -4.83 -11.58
CA ASP A 55 19.49 -6.03 -10.76
C ASP A 55 18.47 -5.85 -9.62
N ASP A 56 18.26 -4.62 -9.15
CA ASP A 56 17.48 -4.30 -7.96
C ASP A 56 16.36 -3.30 -8.24
N LYS A 57 15.31 -3.42 -7.45
CA LYS A 57 14.15 -2.52 -7.41
C LYS A 57 13.93 -2.06 -5.98
N VAL A 58 13.74 -0.78 -5.77
CA VAL A 58 13.50 -0.21 -4.43
C VAL A 58 12.31 0.74 -4.47
N ILE A 59 11.41 0.60 -3.51
CA ILE A 59 10.31 1.53 -3.26
C ILE A 59 10.45 2.09 -1.85
N PHE A 60 10.26 3.40 -1.73
CA PHE A 60 10.24 4.10 -0.46
C PHE A 60 8.84 4.65 -0.20
N ILE A 61 8.31 4.43 1.02
CA ILE A 61 6.95 4.83 1.41
C ILE A 61 7.01 5.72 2.65
N ASN A 62 6.30 6.85 2.60
CA ASN A 62 6.26 7.80 3.70
C ASN A 62 5.30 7.38 4.81
N THR A 63 5.84 7.01 5.97
CA THR A 63 5.07 6.59 7.15
C THR A 63 4.38 7.74 7.90
N ASN A 64 4.67 9.00 7.57
CA ASN A 64 3.92 10.14 8.09
C ASN A 64 2.54 10.30 7.45
N HIS A 65 2.27 9.56 6.36
CA HIS A 65 0.95 9.48 5.75
C HIS A 65 0.10 8.37 6.38
N THR A 66 -1.22 8.48 6.24
CA THR A 66 -2.16 7.45 6.74
C THR A 66 -1.91 6.10 6.08
N ILE A 67 -2.23 5.01 6.79
CA ILE A 67 -2.04 3.64 6.26
C ILE A 67 -2.74 3.45 4.91
N GLY A 68 -3.98 3.94 4.77
CA GLY A 68 -4.69 3.86 3.48
C GLY A 68 -3.97 4.61 2.34
N ARG A 69 -3.31 5.74 2.65
CA ARG A 69 -2.48 6.46 1.68
C ARG A 69 -1.17 5.73 1.39
N GLN A 70 -0.54 5.11 2.38
CA GLN A 70 0.66 4.29 2.18
C GLN A 70 0.37 3.11 1.25
N ASN A 71 -0.79 2.43 1.41
CA ASN A 71 -1.20 1.35 0.52
C ASN A 71 -1.39 1.84 -0.93
N PHE A 72 -2.02 3.00 -1.09
CA PHE A 72 -2.18 3.63 -2.41
C PHE A 72 -0.83 4.00 -3.03
N THR A 73 0.05 4.62 -2.25
CA THR A 73 1.41 4.99 -2.69
C THR A 73 2.20 3.77 -3.14
N LEU A 74 2.15 2.65 -2.40
CA LEU A 74 2.83 1.41 -2.81
C LEU A 74 2.34 0.93 -4.17
N ALA A 75 1.02 0.91 -4.39
CA ALA A 75 0.44 0.53 -5.68
C ALA A 75 0.80 1.52 -6.81
N HIS A 76 0.91 2.81 -6.50
CA HIS A 76 1.32 3.86 -7.42
C HIS A 76 2.79 3.70 -7.87
N GLU A 77 3.70 3.52 -6.92
CA GLU A 77 5.12 3.30 -7.21
C GLU A 77 5.36 2.00 -8.00
N LEU A 78 4.51 0.99 -7.82
CA LEU A 78 4.58 -0.23 -8.63
C LEU A 78 4.32 0.03 -10.10
N TYR A 79 3.44 0.97 -10.47
CA TYR A 79 3.22 1.32 -11.86
C TYR A 79 4.50 1.85 -12.51
N HIS A 80 5.14 2.82 -11.86
CA HIS A 80 6.40 3.35 -12.36
C HIS A 80 7.46 2.25 -12.49
N LEU A 81 7.61 1.43 -11.45
CA LEU A 81 8.63 0.39 -11.41
C LEU A 81 8.46 -0.70 -12.48
N LEU A 82 7.20 -1.09 -12.78
CA LEU A 82 6.91 -2.22 -13.66
C LEU A 82 6.69 -1.82 -15.13
N TYR A 83 6.16 -0.62 -15.37
CA TYR A 83 5.63 -0.25 -16.68
C TYR A 83 6.27 1.00 -17.29
N GLU A 84 7.19 1.65 -16.58
CA GLU A 84 7.96 2.75 -17.14
C GLU A 84 9.45 2.39 -17.22
N ASP A 85 10.11 2.96 -18.22
CA ASP A 85 11.56 2.88 -18.33
C ASP A 85 12.19 3.93 -17.42
N ILE A 86 12.52 3.49 -16.20
CA ILE A 86 13.17 4.32 -15.20
C ILE A 86 14.68 4.19 -15.40
N GLU A 87 15.32 5.23 -15.91
CA GLU A 87 16.79 5.29 -15.98
C GLU A 87 17.40 5.89 -14.72
N ASP A 88 16.60 6.64 -13.94
CA ASP A 88 17.00 7.37 -12.74
C ASP A 88 15.97 7.22 -11.61
N PHE A 89 16.19 7.94 -10.53
CA PHE A 89 15.32 7.97 -9.34
C PHE A 89 14.06 8.80 -9.62
N ILE A 90 12.88 8.19 -9.51
CA ILE A 90 11.59 8.90 -9.60
C ILE A 90 11.09 9.24 -8.19
N VAL A 91 10.83 10.52 -7.95
CA VAL A 91 10.20 11.01 -6.70
C VAL A 91 8.77 11.40 -7.00
N CYS A 92 7.82 10.67 -6.41
CA CYS A 92 6.40 10.97 -6.52
C CYS A 92 5.97 11.89 -5.37
N GLY A 93 5.62 13.11 -5.72
CA GLY A 93 5.18 14.15 -4.78
C GLY A 93 3.73 14.56 -4.99
N VAL A 94 3.20 15.27 -4.02
CA VAL A 94 1.88 15.92 -4.13
C VAL A 94 1.98 17.03 -5.19
N ASN A 95 1.21 16.95 -6.29
CA ASN A 95 1.06 17.95 -7.35
C ASN A 95 1.85 17.75 -8.65
N ASN A 96 2.20 16.54 -9.03
CA ASN A 96 2.68 16.29 -10.39
C ASN A 96 1.48 15.80 -11.26
N ASN A 97 1.01 16.64 -12.20
CA ASN A 97 -0.11 16.32 -13.09
C ASN A 97 0.36 15.78 -14.45
N SER A 98 1.51 15.12 -14.51
CA SER A 98 1.97 14.48 -15.75
C SER A 98 1.07 13.32 -16.16
N GLN A 99 1.07 12.96 -17.43
CA GLN A 99 0.30 11.80 -17.91
C GLN A 99 0.75 10.49 -17.21
N SER A 100 2.03 10.40 -16.87
CA SER A 100 2.61 9.30 -16.11
C SER A 100 1.93 9.16 -14.73
N GLU A 101 1.87 10.24 -13.97
CA GLU A 101 1.23 10.27 -12.65
C GLU A 101 -0.27 9.92 -12.71
N ILE A 102 -0.98 10.46 -13.72
CA ILE A 102 -2.40 10.11 -13.94
C ILE A 102 -2.57 8.62 -14.22
N ASN A 103 -1.65 8.03 -15.00
CA ASN A 103 -1.66 6.60 -15.27
C ASN A 103 -1.35 5.77 -14.03
N ALA A 104 -0.38 6.20 -13.21
CA ALA A 104 -0.02 5.56 -11.96
C ALA A 104 -1.18 5.61 -10.95
N ASP A 105 -1.88 6.74 -10.83
CA ASP A 105 -3.06 6.89 -9.99
C ASP A 105 -4.22 5.98 -10.43
N ASN A 106 -4.48 5.92 -11.75
CA ASN A 106 -5.52 5.03 -12.29
C ASN A 106 -5.16 3.56 -12.07
N PHE A 107 -3.90 3.19 -12.27
CA PHE A 107 -3.39 1.85 -12.00
C PHE A 107 -3.55 1.51 -10.51
N ALA A 108 -3.06 2.34 -9.59
CA ALA A 108 -3.13 2.12 -8.16
C ALA A 108 -4.57 1.96 -7.67
N SER A 109 -5.44 2.86 -8.12
CA SER A 109 -6.86 2.82 -7.80
C SER A 109 -7.53 1.52 -8.27
N THR A 110 -7.22 1.05 -9.48
CA THR A 110 -7.77 -0.19 -10.04
C THR A 110 -7.16 -1.43 -9.40
N LEU A 111 -5.86 -1.42 -9.12
CA LEU A 111 -5.18 -2.53 -8.45
C LEU A 111 -5.78 -2.80 -7.07
N LEU A 112 -6.03 -1.76 -6.29
CA LEU A 112 -6.62 -1.86 -4.95
C LEU A 112 -8.13 -2.13 -5.00
N MET A 113 -8.85 -1.49 -5.92
CA MET A 113 -10.31 -1.53 -6.05
C MET A 113 -10.68 -1.55 -7.53
N SER A 114 -10.77 -2.73 -8.15
CA SER A 114 -11.26 -2.83 -9.52
C SER A 114 -12.72 -2.34 -9.63
N ASP A 115 -13.15 -1.98 -10.84
CA ASP A 115 -14.57 -1.63 -11.06
C ASP A 115 -15.47 -2.80 -10.70
N SER A 116 -15.08 -4.02 -11.06
CA SER A 116 -15.82 -5.24 -10.70
C SER A 116 -15.96 -5.41 -9.19
N ALA A 117 -14.94 -5.05 -8.41
CA ALA A 117 -14.96 -5.10 -6.95
C ALA A 117 -15.97 -4.11 -6.36
N LEU A 118 -16.01 -2.88 -6.88
CA LEU A 118 -16.94 -1.87 -6.43
C LEU A 118 -18.39 -2.17 -6.83
N TYR A 119 -18.62 -2.68 -8.06
CA TYR A 119 -19.94 -3.15 -8.47
C TYR A 119 -20.42 -4.33 -7.63
N TRP A 120 -19.54 -5.28 -7.35
CA TRP A 120 -19.86 -6.40 -6.48
C TRP A 120 -20.22 -5.92 -5.06
N PHE A 121 -19.43 -5.01 -4.48
CA PHE A 121 -19.71 -4.43 -3.16
C PHE A 121 -21.07 -3.72 -3.12
N LYS A 122 -21.34 -2.88 -4.12
CA LYS A 122 -22.62 -2.17 -4.27
C LYS A 122 -23.79 -3.12 -4.31
N ASN A 123 -23.72 -4.15 -5.16
CA ASN A 123 -24.81 -5.11 -5.34
C ASN A 123 -24.99 -5.99 -4.10
N LYS A 124 -23.91 -6.50 -3.51
CA LYS A 124 -23.95 -7.33 -2.30
C LYS A 124 -24.62 -6.61 -1.12
N ASN A 125 -24.36 -5.32 -0.97
CA ASN A 125 -24.91 -4.50 0.11
C ASN A 125 -26.21 -3.79 -0.29
N GLN A 126 -26.75 -4.03 -1.50
CA GLN A 126 -28.00 -3.43 -2.02
C GLN A 126 -28.02 -1.90 -1.95
N ILE A 127 -26.87 -1.28 -2.25
CA ILE A 127 -26.71 0.17 -2.20
C ILE A 127 -27.37 0.79 -3.43
N GLU A 128 -28.45 1.52 -3.24
CA GLU A 128 -29.08 2.35 -4.28
C GLU A 128 -28.36 3.71 -4.30
N ASP A 129 -28.40 4.42 -3.19
CA ASP A 129 -27.70 5.68 -2.95
C ASP A 129 -26.63 5.49 -1.89
N TRP A 130 -25.40 5.93 -2.20
CA TRP A 130 -24.28 5.82 -1.28
C TRP A 130 -24.45 6.69 -0.06
N THR A 131 -24.38 6.09 1.12
CA THR A 131 -24.31 6.77 2.40
C THR A 131 -22.86 6.86 2.90
N LEU A 132 -22.60 7.74 3.87
CA LEU A 132 -21.28 7.80 4.53
C LEU A 132 -20.89 6.47 5.16
N GLU A 133 -21.85 5.71 5.70
CA GLU A 133 -21.60 4.38 6.27
C GLU A 133 -21.13 3.39 5.19
N ASP A 134 -21.75 3.40 4.01
CA ASP A 134 -21.34 2.54 2.89
C ASP A 134 -19.93 2.88 2.41
N VAL A 135 -19.60 4.18 2.36
CA VAL A 135 -18.25 4.64 2.03
C VAL A 135 -17.24 4.10 3.04
N ILE A 136 -17.52 4.20 4.35
CA ILE A 136 -16.64 3.70 5.40
C ILE A 136 -16.46 2.19 5.33
N ARG A 137 -17.54 1.43 5.14
CA ARG A 137 -17.45 -0.02 4.97
C ARG A 137 -16.60 -0.40 3.77
N CYS A 138 -16.76 0.31 2.65
CA CYS A 138 -16.05 0.05 1.41
C CYS A 138 -14.56 0.37 1.54
N GLU A 139 -14.19 1.51 2.10
CA GLU A 139 -12.78 1.87 2.31
C GLU A 139 -12.07 0.94 3.30
N GLN A 140 -12.77 0.48 4.34
CA GLN A 140 -12.26 -0.53 5.27
C GLN A 140 -12.06 -1.89 4.59
N GLN A 141 -12.98 -2.30 3.72
CA GLN A 141 -12.84 -3.55 2.99
C GLN A 141 -11.65 -3.52 2.03
N TYR A 142 -11.44 -2.42 1.30
CA TYR A 142 -10.37 -2.31 0.29
C TYR A 142 -9.09 -1.66 0.82
N GLN A 143 -9.05 -1.28 2.10
CA GLN A 143 -7.87 -0.72 2.78
C GLN A 143 -7.30 0.52 2.08
N VAL A 144 -8.18 1.41 1.64
CA VAL A 144 -7.85 2.68 0.97
C VAL A 144 -8.23 3.88 1.81
N SER A 145 -7.65 5.05 1.51
CA SER A 145 -8.01 6.28 2.21
C SER A 145 -9.40 6.77 1.79
N ARG A 146 -10.06 7.56 2.66
CA ARG A 146 -11.32 8.25 2.37
C ARG A 146 -11.26 9.04 1.06
N SER A 147 -10.20 9.82 0.87
CA SER A 147 -10.04 10.60 -0.36
C SER A 147 -9.98 9.73 -1.61
N THR A 148 -9.23 8.62 -1.56
CA THR A 148 -9.16 7.66 -2.68
C THR A 148 -10.51 7.05 -2.99
N MET A 149 -11.27 6.64 -1.96
CA MET A 149 -12.61 6.08 -2.13
C MET A 149 -13.57 7.09 -2.73
N LEU A 150 -13.64 8.29 -2.18
CA LEU A 150 -14.55 9.34 -2.68
C LEU A 150 -14.24 9.75 -4.12
N LEU A 151 -12.96 9.89 -4.48
CA LEU A 151 -12.56 10.17 -5.86
C LEU A 151 -13.01 9.05 -6.81
N ARG A 152 -12.93 7.80 -6.37
CA ARG A 152 -13.36 6.65 -7.16
C ARG A 152 -14.88 6.64 -7.38
N LEU A 153 -15.66 6.82 -6.30
CA LEU A 153 -17.13 6.87 -6.38
C LEU A 153 -17.61 8.04 -7.22
N LYS A 154 -16.95 9.21 -7.11
CA LYS A 154 -17.25 10.37 -7.96
C LYS A 154 -16.95 10.10 -9.43
N LYS A 155 -15.84 9.45 -9.76
CA LYS A 155 -15.48 9.06 -11.13
C LYS A 155 -16.50 8.12 -11.75
N LEU A 156 -17.12 7.24 -10.95
CA LEU A 156 -18.19 6.36 -11.35
C LEU A 156 -19.58 7.05 -11.38
N ASN A 157 -19.66 8.34 -11.03
CA ASN A 157 -20.90 9.10 -10.87
C ASN A 157 -21.89 8.48 -9.86
N TRP A 158 -21.37 7.84 -8.82
CA TRP A 158 -22.17 7.24 -7.74
C TRP A 158 -22.38 8.18 -6.56
N ILE A 159 -21.60 9.25 -6.47
CA ILE A 159 -21.79 10.36 -5.55
C ILE A 159 -21.63 11.68 -6.29
N ASN A 160 -22.37 12.69 -5.85
CA ASN A 160 -22.26 14.05 -6.36
C ASN A 160 -21.21 14.89 -5.60
N GLN A 161 -21.02 16.16 -6.00
CA GLN A 161 -20.04 17.04 -5.36
C GLN A 161 -20.38 17.33 -3.89
N ASN A 162 -21.65 17.53 -3.55
CA ASN A 162 -22.05 17.81 -2.17
C ASN A 162 -21.75 16.63 -1.26
N GLN A 163 -22.07 15.40 -1.69
CA GLN A 163 -21.73 14.17 -0.97
C GLN A 163 -20.21 13.99 -0.85
N PHE A 164 -19.45 14.32 -1.89
CA PHE A 164 -17.99 14.26 -1.86
C PHE A 164 -17.42 15.18 -0.77
N ASP A 165 -17.90 16.42 -0.68
CA ASP A 165 -17.45 17.42 0.27
C ASP A 165 -17.90 17.06 1.70
N GLU A 166 -19.16 16.64 1.88
CA GLU A 166 -19.74 16.22 3.15
C GLU A 166 -19.01 15.00 3.73
N TYR A 167 -18.88 13.93 2.92
CA TYR A 167 -18.29 12.67 3.37
C TYR A 167 -16.77 12.75 3.58
N GLY A 168 -16.13 13.80 3.09
CA GLY A 168 -14.69 14.07 3.29
C GLY A 168 -14.33 14.58 4.68
N SER A 169 -15.32 14.89 5.53
CA SER A 169 -15.09 15.43 6.87
C SER A 169 -15.13 14.35 7.97
N ASP A 170 -14.64 14.70 9.17
CA ASP A 170 -14.73 13.91 10.41
C ASP A 170 -14.38 12.41 10.31
N ILE A 171 -13.42 12.08 9.45
CA ILE A 171 -13.12 10.71 8.99
C ILE A 171 -12.93 9.72 10.14
N ILE A 172 -12.11 10.08 11.14
CA ILE A 172 -11.78 9.18 12.27
C ILE A 172 -13.01 8.98 13.14
N ARG A 173 -13.69 10.07 13.50
CA ARG A 173 -14.87 10.05 14.36
C ARG A 173 -15.99 9.20 13.79
N GLU A 174 -16.28 9.32 12.50
CA GLU A 174 -17.35 8.59 11.87
C GLU A 174 -17.02 7.08 11.76
N ALA A 175 -15.76 6.72 11.53
CA ALA A 175 -15.33 5.31 11.57
C ALA A 175 -15.43 4.73 12.99
N GLU A 176 -15.05 5.49 14.02
CA GLU A 176 -15.18 5.09 15.44
C GLU A 176 -16.64 4.84 15.83
N ARG A 177 -17.57 5.69 15.35
CA ARG A 177 -19.01 5.50 15.59
C ARG A 177 -19.55 4.21 15.05
N LEU A 178 -18.97 3.70 13.96
CA LEU A 178 -19.33 2.41 13.35
C LEU A 178 -18.56 1.22 13.93
N GLY A 179 -17.70 1.46 14.93
CA GLY A 179 -16.94 0.40 15.61
C GLY A 179 -15.72 -0.10 14.85
N TYR A 180 -15.24 0.62 13.82
CA TYR A 180 -14.04 0.26 13.08
C TYR A 180 -12.76 0.69 13.81
N ASP A 181 -11.70 -0.08 13.63
CA ASP A 181 -10.33 0.36 13.94
C ASP A 181 -9.97 1.55 13.04
N THR A 182 -9.41 2.57 13.63
CA THR A 182 -9.05 3.83 12.95
C THR A 182 -7.61 3.88 12.47
N SER A 183 -6.84 2.80 12.57
CA SER A 183 -5.45 2.72 12.10
C SER A 183 -5.31 3.08 10.62
N LEU A 184 -6.28 2.67 9.79
CA LEU A 184 -6.32 3.00 8.35
C LEU A 184 -6.21 4.51 8.07
N TYR A 185 -6.74 5.35 8.97
CA TYR A 185 -6.81 6.80 8.83
C TYR A 185 -5.70 7.54 9.58
N LYS A 186 -4.78 6.83 10.19
CA LYS A 186 -3.66 7.37 10.96
C LYS A 186 -2.32 7.05 10.29
N ALA A 187 -1.32 7.86 10.57
CA ALA A 187 0.06 7.54 10.21
C ALA A 187 0.55 6.30 10.98
N SER A 188 1.63 5.69 10.51
CA SER A 188 2.23 4.57 11.23
C SER A 188 2.61 4.98 12.66
N PRO A 189 2.32 4.15 13.68
CA PRO A 189 2.73 4.42 15.05
C PRO A 189 4.26 4.40 15.18
N GLU A 190 4.81 5.02 16.21
CA GLU A 190 6.25 5.21 16.39
C GLU A 190 7.06 3.91 16.29
N ASN A 191 6.53 2.81 16.85
CA ASN A 191 7.17 1.50 16.80
C ASN A 191 7.11 0.81 15.42
N GLN A 192 6.36 1.36 14.46
CA GLN A 192 6.19 0.84 13.10
C GLN A 192 6.60 1.88 12.02
N LYS A 193 7.20 3.00 12.43
CA LYS A 193 7.64 4.04 11.48
C LYS A 193 8.76 3.61 10.56
N TYR A 194 9.55 2.64 11.00
CA TYR A 194 10.66 2.10 10.21
C TYR A 194 10.43 0.63 10.03
N SER A 195 10.25 0.20 8.80
CA SER A 195 10.09 -1.21 8.44
C SER A 195 10.54 -1.47 7.01
N SER A 196 10.87 -2.71 6.72
CA SER A 196 11.21 -3.15 5.37
C SER A 196 10.53 -4.46 5.02
N ILE A 197 10.30 -4.64 3.73
CA ILE A 197 9.99 -5.93 3.12
C ILE A 197 11.03 -6.16 2.03
N ASP A 198 11.84 -7.21 2.18
CA ASP A 198 12.86 -7.58 1.21
C ASP A 198 13.27 -9.06 1.36
N GLU A 199 13.92 -9.60 0.34
CA GLU A 199 14.48 -10.95 0.37
C GLU A 199 15.75 -11.03 1.24
N LEU A 200 16.39 -9.89 1.53
CA LEU A 200 17.64 -9.83 2.31
C LEU A 200 17.46 -10.39 3.71
N ILE A 201 16.29 -10.17 4.33
CA ILE A 201 15.99 -10.69 5.66
C ILE A 201 16.01 -12.23 5.64
N CYS A 202 15.23 -12.83 4.74
CA CYS A 202 15.17 -14.29 4.59
C CYS A 202 16.54 -14.88 4.27
N LEU A 203 17.28 -14.26 3.37
CA LEU A 203 18.65 -14.69 3.02
C LEU A 203 19.61 -14.55 4.21
N THR A 204 19.48 -13.48 4.99
CA THR A 204 20.32 -13.25 6.18
C THR A 204 20.09 -14.33 7.24
N GLU A 205 18.83 -14.66 7.50
CA GLU A 205 18.50 -15.74 8.46
C GLU A 205 19.05 -17.08 7.96
N LYS A 206 18.82 -17.42 6.70
CA LYS A 206 19.34 -18.67 6.10
C LYS A 206 20.84 -18.80 6.18
N VAL A 207 21.61 -17.75 5.83
CA VAL A 207 23.08 -17.82 5.89
C VAL A 207 23.62 -17.81 7.33
N TYR A 208 22.85 -17.26 8.27
CA TYR A 208 23.14 -17.35 9.70
C TYR A 208 22.92 -18.76 10.24
N GLU A 209 21.77 -19.38 9.93
CA GLU A 209 21.48 -20.80 10.27
C GLU A 209 22.53 -21.75 9.68
N ASP A 210 22.93 -21.52 8.43
CA ASP A 210 24.02 -22.25 7.75
C ASP A 210 25.42 -21.95 8.36
N LYS A 211 25.52 -21.12 9.42
CA LYS A 211 26.79 -20.70 10.06
C LYS A 211 27.79 -20.02 9.12
N LYS A 212 27.31 -19.41 8.03
CA LYS A 212 28.13 -18.69 7.05
C LYS A 212 28.43 -17.25 7.47
N ILE A 213 27.64 -16.69 8.39
CA ILE A 213 27.87 -15.39 9.00
C ILE A 213 27.80 -15.47 10.53
N THR A 214 28.42 -14.52 11.20
CA THR A 214 28.37 -14.42 12.67
C THR A 214 27.07 -13.74 13.12
N GLY A 215 26.67 -13.96 14.40
CA GLY A 215 25.54 -13.25 15.01
C GLY A 215 25.70 -11.72 14.98
N GLY A 216 26.93 -11.21 15.13
CA GLY A 216 27.23 -9.79 14.96
C GLY A 216 26.95 -9.27 13.55
N LYS A 217 27.31 -10.05 12.53
CA LYS A 217 27.03 -9.68 11.12
C LYS A 217 25.55 -9.76 10.81
N ARG A 218 24.85 -10.80 11.28
CA ARG A 218 23.38 -10.89 11.19
C ARG A 218 22.73 -9.64 11.79
N ARG A 219 23.10 -9.27 13.03
CA ARG A 219 22.55 -8.10 13.71
C ARG A 219 22.82 -6.80 12.93
N GLU A 220 24.02 -6.62 12.38
CA GLU A 220 24.37 -5.46 11.54
C GLU A 220 23.43 -5.34 10.33
N ILE A 221 23.20 -6.44 9.60
CA ILE A 221 22.32 -6.46 8.42
C ILE A 221 20.88 -6.11 8.82
N LEU A 222 20.34 -6.74 9.86
CA LEU A 222 18.98 -6.49 10.33
C LEU A 222 18.77 -5.04 10.78
N LEU A 223 19.76 -4.44 11.48
CA LEU A 223 19.72 -3.03 11.87
C LEU A 223 19.67 -2.10 10.65
N ARG A 224 20.48 -2.38 9.63
CA ARG A 224 20.50 -1.59 8.39
C ARG A 224 19.21 -1.74 7.55
N SER A 225 18.52 -2.85 7.73
CA SER A 225 17.23 -3.13 7.07
C SER A 225 16.01 -2.67 7.90
N PHE A 226 16.20 -1.87 8.93
CA PHE A 226 15.14 -1.40 9.85
C PHE A 226 14.36 -2.52 10.56
N ARG A 227 14.98 -3.70 10.73
CA ARG A 227 14.35 -4.87 11.35
C ARG A 227 14.86 -5.09 12.78
N ASN A 228 14.77 -4.03 13.58
CA ASN A 228 15.08 -4.10 15.02
C ASN A 228 14.13 -5.05 15.78
N ASP A 229 12.92 -5.21 15.26
CA ASP A 229 11.90 -6.14 15.77
C ASP A 229 12.42 -7.58 15.86
N ILE A 230 13.12 -8.06 14.82
CA ILE A 230 13.66 -9.42 14.77
C ILE A 230 14.79 -9.61 15.79
N ILE A 231 15.60 -8.56 16.01
CA ILE A 231 16.73 -8.64 16.95
C ILE A 231 16.25 -8.77 18.39
N HIS A 232 15.20 -8.03 18.76
CA HIS A 232 14.68 -8.01 20.13
C HIS A 232 13.74 -9.17 20.44
N ASN A 233 13.06 -9.74 19.44
CA ASN A 233 12.19 -10.91 19.61
C ASN A 233 12.95 -12.22 19.71
N SER A 234 14.25 -12.26 19.29
CA SER A 234 15.10 -13.45 19.43
C SER A 234 15.56 -13.72 20.87
N ASP A 235 15.32 -12.80 21.82
CA ASP A 235 15.67 -12.95 23.24
C ASP A 235 14.52 -13.54 24.10
N GLY A 236 13.64 -14.30 23.50
CA GLY A 236 12.73 -15.19 24.20
C GLY A 236 11.33 -14.64 24.50
N VAL A 237 10.48 -14.64 23.52
CA VAL A 237 9.06 -14.93 23.73
C VAL A 237 8.77 -16.24 22.99
N ASN A 238 8.52 -17.30 23.72
CA ASN A 238 7.86 -18.49 23.18
C ASN A 238 6.40 -18.12 22.91
N ASP A 239 6.14 -17.55 21.73
CA ASP A 239 4.77 -17.44 21.23
C ASP A 239 4.33 -18.84 20.76
N LEU A 240 4.03 -19.69 21.72
CA LEU A 240 3.22 -20.89 21.53
C LEU A 240 1.86 -20.59 22.17
N GLU A 241 0.96 -20.00 21.40
CA GLU A 241 -0.47 -20.17 21.55
C GLU A 241 -1.10 -20.49 20.18
#